data_6515e38ecf658443348eb1a4e2240c04
#
_entry.id   6515e38ecf658443348eb1a4e2240c04
#
_cell.length_a   1.000
_cell.length_b   1.000
_cell.length_c   1.000
_cell.angle_alpha   90.00
_cell.angle_beta   90.00
_cell.angle_gamma   90.00
#
_symmetry.space_group_name_H-M   'P 1'
#
loop_
_entity.id
_entity.type
_entity.pdbx_description
1 polymer ?
#
loop_
_entity_poly.entity_id
_entity_poly.type
_entity_poly.pdbx_seq_one_letter_code
_entity_poly.pdbx_strand_id
1 'polypeptide(L)'
;MRLKTIEIRGYKCFEKYKVDFAPSVTVIIGRDGAGKTTLISAIHKVLSFIFSSDKSLGDDILSAGNPSLKVSTFDEWDYRRDDEKGTITNDLSIRAEAVYAGQTLAWELYKRTVGRAALYRSKYKEAFRQFMSAYQGGADLPLLAYYSDSFPHRNTKLTKFALDTIKLDRIPRNFGYYQWDMEAACTTLWEVRMANQQNQSHGLRIAAKQKELRNRLSPEQLADDALYRHLEVQEDLLLESQLPSFRETSFVTHRLETFTTKLPALKREGYDIRYFVIQNTANGYRINVLFSNGKSMLLQDLPAGYRRLYSIAFDMAYRAYILNGDKEPTGIVVIDEIDLHLHPSLEQEVVAALHATFPQVQFILSSYSPAVISNLNTAKRGNEEPANCVLFMQEGQEQADPLPNIYGLDYNAALRDFMDTPASSGEIRRLRNEYLTFCSLGLDKEAESTMAEIKKQLGREDHPILEQIRKDAEAYEVH
;
A
#
# COMPACT_ATOMS: atom_id res chain seq x y z
N MET A 1 -6.32 -10.27 10.58
CA MET A 1 -6.35 -9.19 11.61
C MET A 1 -6.91 -7.93 10.98
N ARG A 2 -7.65 -7.14 11.73
CA ARG A 2 -8.26 -5.89 11.27
C ARG A 2 -8.26 -4.86 12.40
N LEU A 3 -7.60 -3.72 12.20
CA LEU A 3 -7.51 -2.61 13.15
C LEU A 3 -8.86 -1.89 13.23
N LYS A 4 -9.36 -1.66 14.43
CA LYS A 4 -10.60 -0.91 14.67
C LYS A 4 -10.32 0.52 15.04
N THR A 5 -9.45 0.71 16.02
CA THR A 5 -9.23 2.03 16.61
C THR A 5 -7.80 2.19 17.06
N ILE A 6 -7.30 3.42 17.04
CA ILE A 6 -6.03 3.82 17.64
C ILE A 6 -6.22 5.06 18.49
N GLU A 7 -5.65 5.08 19.67
CA GLU A 7 -5.57 6.27 20.54
C GLU A 7 -4.10 6.59 20.81
N ILE A 8 -3.71 7.81 20.52
CA ILE A 8 -2.33 8.30 20.62
C ILE A 8 -2.27 9.39 21.68
N ARG A 9 -1.24 9.37 22.54
CA ARG A 9 -0.98 10.42 23.53
C ARG A 9 0.50 10.75 23.59
N GLY A 10 0.82 12.03 23.55
CA GLY A 10 2.18 12.53 23.71
C GLY A 10 3.16 12.12 22.59
N TYR A 11 2.67 11.84 21.38
CA TYR A 11 3.48 11.34 20.26
C TYR A 11 3.63 12.40 19.16
N LYS A 12 4.85 12.86 18.93
CA LYS A 12 5.20 13.86 17.91
C LYS A 12 4.25 15.09 17.95
N CYS A 13 3.46 15.32 16.91
CA CYS A 13 2.49 16.42 16.86
C CYS A 13 1.23 16.19 17.70
N PHE A 14 0.94 14.95 18.12
CA PHE A 14 -0.30 14.62 18.83
C PHE A 14 -0.15 14.72 20.35
N GLU A 15 -0.93 15.58 20.97
CA GLU A 15 -1.13 15.57 22.41
C GLU A 15 -2.06 14.43 22.81
N LYS A 16 -3.22 14.39 22.17
CA LYS A 16 -4.19 13.30 22.23
C LYS A 16 -4.86 13.21 20.87
N TYR A 17 -4.95 12.01 20.32
CA TYR A 17 -5.56 11.81 19.02
C TYR A 17 -6.20 10.42 18.93
N LYS A 18 -7.44 10.37 18.42
CA LYS A 18 -8.16 9.10 18.22
C LYS A 18 -8.60 8.94 16.78
N VAL A 19 -8.49 7.72 16.27
CA VAL A 19 -8.95 7.36 14.92
C VAL A 19 -9.66 6.02 14.96
N ASP A 20 -10.82 5.96 14.31
CA ASP A 20 -11.55 4.72 14.03
C ASP A 20 -11.42 4.38 12.54
N PHE A 21 -11.15 3.12 12.23
CA PHE A 21 -10.84 2.66 10.87
C PHE A 21 -11.98 1.86 10.28
N ALA A 22 -12.23 2.07 8.98
CA ALA A 22 -13.17 1.25 8.22
C ALA A 22 -12.67 -0.18 8.03
N PRO A 23 -13.58 -1.15 7.87
CA PRO A 23 -13.21 -2.56 7.74
C PRO A 23 -12.33 -2.89 6.54
N SER A 24 -12.49 -2.22 5.40
CA SER A 24 -11.79 -2.53 4.16
C SER A 24 -10.76 -1.46 3.79
N VAL A 25 -11.18 -0.22 3.57
CA VAL A 25 -10.27 0.85 3.16
C VAL A 25 -10.52 2.12 3.98
N THR A 26 -9.46 2.66 4.55
CA THR A 26 -9.44 3.99 5.15
C THR A 26 -8.44 4.86 4.39
N VAL A 27 -8.90 5.95 3.79
CA VAL A 27 -8.04 6.95 3.17
C VAL A 27 -7.95 8.17 4.09
N ILE A 28 -6.74 8.55 4.43
CA ILE A 28 -6.41 9.68 5.30
C ILE A 28 -5.96 10.85 4.44
N ILE A 29 -6.67 11.96 4.51
CA ILE A 29 -6.31 13.20 3.82
C ILE A 29 -6.14 14.35 4.82
N GLY A 30 -5.56 15.45 4.39
CA GLY A 30 -5.35 16.65 5.20
C GLY A 30 -4.21 17.49 4.65
N ARG A 31 -4.04 18.69 5.16
CA ARG A 31 -2.93 19.58 4.76
C ARG A 31 -1.56 19.03 5.18
N ASP A 32 -0.50 19.61 4.62
CA ASP A 32 0.85 19.36 5.11
C ASP A 32 0.96 19.77 6.57
N GLY A 33 1.68 18.96 7.35
CA GLY A 33 1.79 19.19 8.80
C GLY A 33 0.62 18.66 9.64
N ALA A 34 -0.52 18.25 9.05
CA ALA A 34 -1.66 17.71 9.81
C ALA A 34 -1.38 16.39 10.55
N GLY A 35 -0.22 15.76 10.33
CA GLY A 35 0.19 14.57 11.07
C GLY A 35 -0.13 13.23 10.39
N LYS A 36 -0.47 13.20 9.09
CA LYS A 36 -0.77 11.95 8.34
C LYS A 36 0.32 10.90 8.48
N THR A 37 1.55 11.22 8.10
CA THR A 37 2.72 10.32 8.22
C THR A 37 3.02 9.97 9.69
N THR A 38 2.73 10.87 10.63
CA THR A 38 2.85 10.60 12.07
C THR A 38 1.84 9.55 12.52
N LEU A 39 0.59 9.65 12.09
CA LEU A 39 -0.45 8.64 12.37
C LEU A 39 -0.07 7.30 11.76
N ILE A 40 0.38 7.26 10.51
CA ILE A 40 0.86 6.06 9.82
C ILE A 40 2.02 5.42 10.59
N SER A 41 3.00 6.22 11.03
CA SER A 41 4.11 5.74 11.86
C SER A 41 3.64 5.17 13.22
N ALA A 42 2.63 5.77 13.83
CA ALA A 42 2.04 5.26 15.08
C ALA A 42 1.34 3.91 14.87
N ILE A 43 0.58 3.77 13.76
CA ILE A 43 -0.07 2.50 13.38
C ILE A 43 0.98 1.41 13.20
N HIS A 44 2.02 1.69 12.44
CA HIS A 44 3.13 0.77 12.23
C HIS A 44 3.77 0.34 13.56
N LYS A 45 4.13 1.30 14.43
CA LYS A 45 4.72 0.97 15.75
C LYS A 45 3.80 0.08 16.58
N VAL A 46 2.53 0.41 16.69
CA VAL A 46 1.60 -0.32 17.56
C VAL A 46 1.31 -1.75 17.08
N LEU A 47 1.34 -2.00 15.76
CA LEU A 47 1.16 -3.34 15.20
C LEU A 47 2.34 -4.27 15.49
N SER A 48 3.50 -3.75 15.86
CA SER A 48 4.70 -4.55 16.18
C SER A 48 4.56 -5.43 17.41
N PHE A 49 3.49 -5.29 18.21
CA PHE A 49 3.27 -6.10 19.42
C PHE A 49 3.28 -7.61 19.16
N ILE A 50 2.90 -8.06 17.96
CA ILE A 50 2.93 -9.48 17.58
C ILE A 50 4.34 -10.09 17.57
N PHE A 51 5.37 -9.26 17.50
CA PHE A 51 6.78 -9.68 17.55
C PHE A 51 7.36 -9.67 18.97
N SER A 52 6.50 -9.62 19.97
CA SER A 52 6.90 -9.77 21.37
C SER A 52 7.48 -11.16 21.62
N SER A 53 8.24 -11.28 22.69
CA SER A 53 8.78 -12.56 23.17
C SER A 53 8.14 -12.94 24.50
N ASP A 54 7.85 -14.22 24.70
CA ASP A 54 7.45 -14.76 26.00
C ASP A 54 8.22 -16.05 26.23
N LYS A 55 9.02 -16.09 27.30
CA LYS A 55 9.85 -17.25 27.64
C LYS A 55 9.04 -18.54 27.82
N SER A 56 7.76 -18.44 28.19
CA SER A 56 6.87 -19.59 28.32
C SER A 56 6.47 -20.24 26.98
N LEU A 57 6.63 -19.53 25.86
CA LEU A 57 6.30 -20.00 24.53
C LEU A 57 7.52 -20.55 23.76
N GLY A 58 8.73 -20.42 24.32
CA GLY A 58 9.95 -20.93 23.69
C GLY A 58 10.21 -20.34 22.31
N ASP A 59 10.55 -21.21 21.35
CA ASP A 59 10.84 -20.84 19.96
C ASP A 59 9.58 -20.74 19.06
N ASP A 60 8.40 -20.98 19.61
CA ASP A 60 7.12 -20.92 18.86
C ASP A 60 6.63 -19.49 18.61
N ILE A 61 7.43 -18.48 18.92
CA ILE A 61 7.11 -17.07 18.71
C ILE A 61 7.55 -16.58 17.33
N LEU A 62 6.85 -15.56 16.79
CA LEU A 62 7.14 -15.03 15.44
C LEU A 62 8.53 -14.39 15.32
N SER A 63 9.09 -13.87 16.39
CA SER A 63 10.45 -13.29 16.42
C SER A 63 11.57 -14.33 16.45
N ALA A 64 11.25 -15.61 16.68
CA ALA A 64 12.25 -16.67 16.74
C ALA A 64 13.00 -16.81 15.40
N GLY A 65 14.32 -16.90 15.47
CA GLY A 65 15.18 -17.05 14.30
C GLY A 65 15.25 -15.82 13.37
N ASN A 66 14.55 -14.73 13.67
CA ASN A 66 14.58 -13.50 12.90
C ASN A 66 14.86 -12.28 13.80
N PRO A 67 16.12 -11.85 13.91
CA PRO A 67 16.51 -10.80 14.85
C PRO A 67 15.97 -9.41 14.48
N SER A 68 15.45 -9.23 13.27
CA SER A 68 14.83 -7.97 12.86
C SER A 68 13.41 -7.80 13.40
N LEU A 69 12.74 -8.90 13.81
CA LEU A 69 11.39 -8.86 14.34
C LEU A 69 11.40 -8.59 15.85
N LYS A 70 10.97 -7.42 16.22
CA LYS A 70 10.87 -6.97 17.61
C LYS A 70 9.76 -5.95 17.78
N VAL A 71 9.28 -5.79 19.00
CA VAL A 71 8.35 -4.71 19.33
C VAL A 71 9.05 -3.37 19.16
N SER A 72 8.45 -2.48 18.39
CA SER A 72 8.96 -1.12 18.16
C SER A 72 8.96 -0.34 19.47
N THR A 73 10.06 0.34 19.77
CA THR A 73 10.17 1.25 20.92
C THR A 73 10.04 2.71 20.48
N PHE A 74 9.94 3.58 21.46
CA PHE A 74 9.94 5.03 21.22
C PHE A 74 11.34 5.59 21.50
N ASP A 75 11.82 6.41 20.58
CA ASP A 75 13.04 7.18 20.73
C ASP A 75 12.75 8.61 21.22
N GLU A 76 13.80 9.42 21.31
CA GLU A 76 13.71 10.78 21.79
C GLU A 76 12.85 11.68 20.89
N TRP A 77 12.82 11.41 19.59
CA TRP A 77 12.11 12.21 18.59
C TRP A 77 10.61 11.85 18.50
N ASP A 78 10.21 10.77 19.12
CA ASP A 78 8.80 10.34 19.15
C ASP A 78 7.98 11.09 20.20
N TYR A 79 8.63 11.72 21.19
CA TYR A 79 7.92 12.45 22.25
C TYR A 79 7.47 13.83 21.75
N ARG A 80 6.25 14.20 22.11
CA ARG A 80 5.73 15.54 21.84
C ARG A 80 6.55 16.58 22.59
N ARG A 81 6.88 17.65 21.89
CA ARG A 81 7.54 18.83 22.43
C ARG A 81 6.52 19.96 22.47
N ASP A 82 6.51 20.69 23.57
CA ASP A 82 5.79 21.96 23.71
C ASP A 82 6.79 23.07 23.38
N ASP A 83 6.67 23.66 22.20
CA ASP A 83 7.59 24.65 21.70
C ASP A 83 7.56 25.95 22.52
N GLU A 84 6.42 26.31 23.14
CA GLU A 84 6.28 27.51 23.98
C GLU A 84 6.96 27.33 25.34
N LYS A 85 6.90 26.12 25.91
CA LYS A 85 7.45 25.83 27.25
C LYS A 85 8.81 25.16 27.21
N GLY A 86 9.27 24.73 26.04
CA GLY A 86 10.48 23.97 25.88
C GLY A 86 10.48 22.61 26.62
N THR A 87 9.32 22.12 27.01
CA THR A 87 9.17 20.88 27.77
C THR A 87 8.81 19.71 26.87
N ILE A 88 9.29 18.52 27.24
CA ILE A 88 8.96 17.27 26.56
C ILE A 88 7.92 16.55 27.41
N THR A 89 6.90 15.96 26.77
CA THR A 89 5.89 15.15 27.43
C THR A 89 6.53 13.99 28.17
N ASN A 90 6.16 13.76 29.43
CA ASN A 90 6.74 12.67 30.23
C ASN A 90 6.14 11.31 29.92
N ASP A 91 4.95 11.25 29.34
CA ASP A 91 4.21 10.04 29.04
C ASP A 91 3.90 9.98 27.54
N LEU A 92 4.20 8.84 26.94
CA LEU A 92 3.88 8.55 25.56
C LEU A 92 3.16 7.22 25.50
N SER A 93 1.99 7.19 24.86
CA SER A 93 1.27 5.93 24.64
C SER A 93 0.60 5.88 23.26
N ILE A 94 0.57 4.68 22.70
CA ILE A 94 -0.24 4.33 21.53
C ILE A 94 -1.04 3.09 21.90
N ARG A 95 -2.36 3.25 22.08
CA ARG A 95 -3.30 2.16 22.33
C ARG A 95 -3.99 1.78 21.03
N ALA A 96 -4.24 0.49 20.83
CA ALA A 96 -4.96 -0.01 19.68
C ALA A 96 -5.95 -1.11 20.07
N GLU A 97 -6.99 -1.23 19.26
CA GLU A 97 -7.94 -2.33 19.28
C GLU A 97 -8.06 -2.93 17.88
N ALA A 98 -8.01 -4.26 17.78
CA ALA A 98 -8.14 -4.97 16.52
C ALA A 98 -8.94 -6.26 16.70
N VAL A 99 -9.52 -6.76 15.60
CA VAL A 99 -10.12 -8.09 15.55
C VAL A 99 -9.15 -9.06 14.89
N TYR A 100 -8.90 -10.19 15.55
CA TYR A 100 -8.12 -11.28 15.00
C TYR A 100 -8.74 -12.63 15.38
N ALA A 101 -8.92 -13.51 14.40
CA ALA A 101 -9.55 -14.81 14.60
C ALA A 101 -10.89 -14.76 15.37
N GLY A 102 -11.72 -13.75 15.07
CA GLY A 102 -13.02 -13.55 15.74
C GLY A 102 -12.96 -12.93 17.14
N GLN A 103 -11.78 -12.67 17.68
CA GLN A 103 -11.58 -12.08 19.00
C GLN A 103 -11.14 -10.61 18.89
N THR A 104 -11.56 -9.78 19.84
CA THR A 104 -11.08 -8.41 19.96
C THR A 104 -9.84 -8.40 20.85
N LEU A 105 -8.74 -7.92 20.30
CA LEU A 105 -7.47 -7.69 21.00
C LEU A 105 -7.36 -6.19 21.31
N ALA A 106 -6.94 -5.86 22.54
CA ALA A 106 -6.66 -4.49 22.95
C ALA A 106 -5.29 -4.43 23.62
N TRP A 107 -4.45 -3.49 23.21
CA TRP A 107 -3.09 -3.35 23.74
C TRP A 107 -2.63 -1.91 23.68
N GLU A 108 -1.54 -1.62 24.41
CA GLU A 108 -0.95 -0.29 24.48
C GLU A 108 0.59 -0.40 24.50
N LEU A 109 1.24 0.33 23.61
CA LEU A 109 2.65 0.62 23.73
C LEU A 109 2.81 1.87 24.58
N TYR A 110 3.34 1.73 25.78
CA TYR A 110 3.48 2.81 26.75
C TYR A 110 4.91 2.95 27.24
N LYS A 111 5.40 4.17 27.30
CA LYS A 111 6.72 4.52 27.84
C LYS A 111 6.61 5.82 28.64
N ARG A 112 7.08 5.79 29.88
CA ARG A 112 6.87 6.88 30.85
C ARG A 112 7.87 8.04 30.70
N THR A 113 9.11 7.75 30.33
CA THR A 113 10.17 8.77 30.29
C THR A 113 11.02 8.64 29.04
N VAL A 114 11.60 9.77 28.63
CA VAL A 114 12.64 9.81 27.60
C VAL A 114 13.88 9.05 28.07
N GLY A 115 14.60 8.42 27.15
CA GLY A 115 15.87 7.76 27.42
C GLY A 115 15.78 6.24 27.53
N ARG A 116 16.52 5.61 28.48
CA ARG A 116 16.71 4.17 28.56
C ARG A 116 15.52 3.37 29.13
N ALA A 117 14.43 4.03 29.52
CA ALA A 117 13.26 3.32 30.00
C ALA A 117 12.71 2.38 28.92
N ALA A 118 12.41 1.14 29.31
CA ALA A 118 11.78 0.17 28.42
C ALA A 118 10.28 0.41 28.29
N LEU A 119 9.65 -0.15 27.25
CA LEU A 119 8.20 -0.23 27.16
C LEU A 119 7.62 -1.04 28.32
N TYR A 120 6.45 -0.63 28.80
CA TYR A 120 5.71 -1.38 29.84
C TYR A 120 5.06 -2.61 29.22
N ARG A 121 5.76 -3.74 29.30
CA ARG A 121 5.35 -5.01 28.68
C ARG A 121 3.99 -5.50 29.17
N SER A 122 3.62 -5.22 30.42
CA SER A 122 2.30 -5.56 30.97
C SER A 122 1.12 -5.00 30.19
N LYS A 123 1.32 -3.92 29.43
CA LYS A 123 0.29 -3.25 28.66
C LYS A 123 -0.07 -3.95 27.34
N TYR A 124 0.81 -4.81 26.81
CA TYR A 124 0.56 -5.53 25.56
C TYR A 124 0.74 -7.05 25.68
N LYS A 125 1.22 -7.55 26.81
CA LYS A 125 1.52 -8.97 27.01
C LYS A 125 0.30 -9.87 26.84
N GLU A 126 -0.84 -9.44 27.36
CA GLU A 126 -2.07 -10.25 27.30
C GLU A 126 -2.59 -10.35 25.85
N ALA A 127 -2.65 -9.26 25.12
CA ALA A 127 -3.02 -9.27 23.70
C ALA A 127 -2.05 -10.12 22.86
N PHE A 128 -0.76 -10.07 23.16
CA PHE A 128 0.23 -10.94 22.52
C PHE A 128 -0.04 -12.42 22.79
N ARG A 129 -0.38 -12.80 24.04
CA ARG A 129 -0.72 -14.19 24.38
C ARG A 129 -1.99 -14.67 23.67
N GLN A 130 -3.03 -13.82 23.62
CA GLN A 130 -4.27 -14.13 22.90
C GLN A 130 -4.00 -14.29 21.40
N PHE A 131 -3.19 -13.42 20.82
CA PHE A 131 -2.76 -13.54 19.43
C PHE A 131 -2.03 -14.86 19.18
N MET A 132 -1.04 -15.21 20.02
CA MET A 132 -0.28 -16.45 19.89
C MET A 132 -1.12 -17.69 20.12
N SER A 133 -2.07 -17.66 21.05
CA SER A 133 -3.01 -18.75 21.28
C SER A 133 -3.89 -19.01 20.05
N ALA A 134 -4.41 -17.97 19.40
CA ALA A 134 -5.17 -18.10 18.17
C ALA A 134 -4.31 -18.63 17.02
N TYR A 135 -3.08 -18.14 16.88
CA TYR A 135 -2.12 -18.63 15.88
C TYR A 135 -1.77 -20.11 16.07
N GLN A 136 -1.44 -20.52 17.29
CA GLN A 136 -1.18 -21.93 17.64
C GLN A 136 -2.43 -22.81 17.46
N GLY A 137 -3.61 -22.22 17.64
CA GLY A 137 -4.91 -22.83 17.33
C GLY A 137 -5.22 -22.95 15.83
N GLY A 138 -4.32 -22.55 14.96
CA GLY A 138 -4.44 -22.70 13.50
C GLY A 138 -4.96 -21.47 12.76
N ALA A 139 -5.07 -20.31 13.42
CA ALA A 139 -5.40 -19.07 12.73
C ALA A 139 -4.31 -18.65 11.74
N ASP A 140 -4.71 -18.03 10.62
CA ASP A 140 -3.79 -17.56 9.62
C ASP A 140 -3.02 -16.32 10.12
N LEU A 141 -1.75 -16.23 9.77
CA LEU A 141 -0.92 -15.07 10.09
C LEU A 141 -1.40 -13.83 9.32
N PRO A 142 -1.58 -12.68 9.98
CA PRO A 142 -1.99 -11.48 9.28
C PRO A 142 -0.89 -10.98 8.35
N LEU A 143 -1.24 -10.61 7.12
CA LEU A 143 -0.34 -9.84 6.28
C LEU A 143 -0.15 -8.45 6.91
N LEU A 144 1.05 -8.13 7.32
CA LEU A 144 1.45 -6.79 7.76
C LEU A 144 2.52 -6.25 6.82
N ALA A 145 2.25 -5.10 6.23
CA ALA A 145 3.21 -4.39 5.38
C ALA A 145 3.02 -2.88 5.51
N TYR A 146 4.13 -2.16 5.49
CA TYR A 146 4.19 -0.71 5.47
C TYR A 146 5.00 -0.24 4.28
N TYR A 147 4.42 0.63 3.47
CA TYR A 147 5.08 1.24 2.31
C TYR A 147 5.13 2.75 2.51
N SER A 148 6.34 3.26 2.73
CA SER A 148 6.59 4.69 2.83
C SER A 148 6.55 5.37 1.46
N ASP A 149 6.61 6.69 1.43
CA ASP A 149 6.76 7.51 0.23
C ASP A 149 7.98 7.13 -0.62
N SER A 150 9.06 6.69 0.03
CA SER A 150 10.33 6.31 -0.64
C SER A 150 10.37 4.87 -1.17
N PHE A 151 9.34 4.05 -0.95
CA PHE A 151 9.26 2.68 -1.49
C PHE A 151 8.98 2.66 -3.01
N PRO A 152 9.63 1.78 -3.82
CA PRO A 152 10.72 0.87 -3.48
C PRO A 152 12.10 1.51 -3.55
N HIS A 153 12.96 1.17 -2.61
CA HIS A 153 14.36 1.61 -2.65
C HIS A 153 15.13 0.89 -3.75
N ARG A 154 15.96 1.62 -4.49
CA ARG A 154 16.69 1.08 -5.67
C ARG A 154 17.84 0.14 -5.32
N ASN A 155 18.53 0.39 -4.21
CA ASN A 155 19.80 -0.28 -3.87
C ASN A 155 19.85 -0.66 -2.38
N THR A 156 19.13 -1.69 -2.00
CA THR A 156 19.26 -2.24 -0.64
C THR A 156 20.17 -3.46 -0.65
N LYS A 157 21.24 -3.42 0.16
CA LYS A 157 22.07 -4.60 0.41
C LYS A 157 21.30 -5.58 1.27
N LEU A 158 21.03 -6.75 0.71
CA LEU A 158 20.42 -7.84 1.46
C LEU A 158 21.41 -8.37 2.51
N THR A 159 20.94 -8.65 3.71
CA THR A 159 21.75 -9.28 4.75
C THR A 159 22.07 -10.72 4.38
N LYS A 160 23.17 -11.27 4.94
CA LYS A 160 23.52 -12.68 4.74
C LYS A 160 22.36 -13.59 5.21
N PHE A 161 21.73 -13.26 6.34
CA PHE A 161 20.54 -13.96 6.83
C PHE A 161 19.42 -14.03 5.77
N ALA A 162 19.08 -12.91 5.16
CA ALA A 162 18.05 -12.87 4.12
C ALA A 162 18.43 -13.72 2.91
N LEU A 163 19.68 -13.57 2.41
CA LEU A 163 20.18 -14.33 1.27
C LEU A 163 20.20 -15.84 1.50
N ASP A 164 20.56 -16.27 2.70
CA ASP A 164 20.59 -17.71 3.04
C ASP A 164 19.15 -18.24 3.19
N THR A 165 18.25 -17.46 3.78
CA THR A 165 16.85 -17.86 3.99
C THR A 165 16.09 -18.01 2.67
N ILE A 166 16.24 -17.07 1.72
CA ILE A 166 15.51 -17.13 0.44
C ILE A 166 15.97 -18.26 -0.49
N LYS A 167 17.08 -18.93 -0.19
CA LYS A 167 17.55 -20.12 -0.91
C LYS A 167 16.89 -21.41 -0.42
N LEU A 168 16.25 -21.40 0.74
CA LEU A 168 15.59 -22.56 1.28
C LEU A 168 14.39 -22.97 0.42
N ASP A 169 14.17 -24.26 0.24
CA ASP A 169 12.97 -24.79 -0.44
C ASP A 169 11.70 -24.37 0.29
N ARG A 170 11.72 -24.41 1.61
CA ARG A 170 10.65 -23.89 2.47
C ARG A 170 11.18 -22.75 3.34
N ILE A 171 10.70 -21.57 3.08
CA ILE A 171 11.00 -20.39 3.88
C ILE A 171 10.16 -20.44 5.17
N PRO A 172 10.73 -20.14 6.34
CA PRO A 172 9.96 -19.98 7.58
C PRO A 172 8.86 -18.92 7.40
N ARG A 173 7.63 -19.22 7.89
CA ARG A 173 6.47 -18.33 7.72
C ARG A 173 6.73 -16.90 8.22
N ASN A 174 7.41 -16.76 9.36
CA ASN A 174 7.75 -15.45 9.93
C ASN A 174 8.69 -14.61 9.06
N PHE A 175 9.35 -15.22 8.05
CA PHE A 175 10.13 -14.46 7.07
C PHE A 175 9.26 -13.57 6.18
N GLY A 176 7.97 -13.83 6.06
CA GLY A 176 7.01 -12.94 5.42
C GLY A 176 6.92 -11.55 6.08
N TYR A 177 7.41 -11.43 7.32
CA TYR A 177 7.54 -10.14 8.02
C TYR A 177 8.94 -9.51 7.92
N TYR A 178 9.89 -10.14 7.24
CA TYR A 178 11.22 -9.56 7.09
C TYR A 178 11.13 -8.18 6.44
N GLN A 179 11.72 -7.17 7.08
CA GLN A 179 11.66 -5.76 6.63
C GLN A 179 10.23 -5.24 6.38
N TRP A 180 9.24 -5.73 7.11
CA TRP A 180 7.86 -5.24 6.97
C TRP A 180 7.70 -3.77 7.34
N ASP A 181 8.61 -3.24 8.12
CA ASP A 181 8.62 -1.94 8.78
C ASP A 181 9.81 -1.06 8.36
N MET A 182 10.65 -1.51 7.45
CA MET A 182 11.83 -0.75 7.11
C MET A 182 11.60 0.16 5.91
N GLU A 183 12.01 1.41 6.05
CA GLU A 183 12.10 2.36 4.96
C GLU A 183 13.00 1.88 3.80
N ALA A 184 13.86 0.89 4.08
CA ALA A 184 14.76 0.27 3.11
C ALA A 184 14.17 -0.95 2.38
N ALA A 185 12.89 -1.26 2.54
CA ALA A 185 12.27 -2.39 1.84
C ALA A 185 12.35 -2.21 0.32
N CYS A 186 12.69 -3.28 -0.38
CA CYS A 186 12.86 -3.28 -1.84
C CYS A 186 12.39 -4.61 -2.45
N THR A 187 12.18 -4.63 -3.76
CA THR A 187 11.79 -5.83 -4.48
C THR A 187 12.93 -6.82 -4.70
N THR A 188 14.18 -6.40 -4.49
CA THR A 188 15.39 -7.21 -4.77
C THR A 188 15.36 -8.58 -4.08
N LEU A 189 14.80 -8.64 -2.85
CA LEU A 189 14.64 -9.89 -2.11
C LEU A 189 13.84 -10.92 -2.91
N TRP A 190 12.69 -10.50 -3.43
CA TRP A 190 11.77 -11.35 -4.17
C TRP A 190 12.25 -11.64 -5.59
N GLU A 191 12.98 -10.70 -6.21
CA GLU A 191 13.65 -10.91 -7.49
C GLU A 191 14.64 -12.06 -7.39
N VAL A 192 15.47 -12.08 -6.34
CA VAL A 192 16.43 -13.17 -6.10
C VAL A 192 15.71 -14.48 -5.78
N ARG A 193 14.61 -14.43 -4.99
CA ARG A 193 13.79 -15.62 -4.69
C ARG A 193 13.22 -16.24 -5.96
N MET A 194 12.56 -15.44 -6.78
CA MET A 194 11.96 -15.90 -8.04
C MET A 194 13.02 -16.50 -8.99
N ALA A 195 14.19 -15.85 -9.08
CA ALA A 195 15.30 -16.35 -9.88
C ALA A 195 15.80 -17.71 -9.40
N ASN A 196 16.00 -17.88 -8.10
CA ASN A 196 16.43 -19.14 -7.52
C ASN A 196 15.42 -20.26 -7.80
N GLN A 197 14.13 -19.99 -7.68
CA GLN A 197 13.06 -20.95 -7.96
C GLN A 197 13.02 -21.38 -9.43
N GLN A 198 13.12 -20.43 -10.36
CA GLN A 198 13.14 -20.74 -11.78
C GLN A 198 14.38 -21.55 -12.16
N ASN A 199 15.56 -21.22 -11.62
CA ASN A 199 16.79 -21.97 -11.92
C ASN A 199 16.76 -23.40 -11.33
N GLN A 200 16.25 -23.57 -10.13
CA GLN A 200 16.09 -24.90 -9.50
C GLN A 200 15.09 -25.76 -10.26
N SER A 201 13.94 -25.20 -10.62
CA SER A 201 12.92 -25.91 -11.37
C SER A 201 13.43 -26.36 -12.73
N HIS A 202 14.17 -25.53 -13.45
CA HIS A 202 14.70 -25.84 -14.77
C HIS A 202 15.71 -27.00 -14.74
N GLY A 203 16.65 -27.00 -13.79
CA GLY A 203 17.64 -28.07 -13.65
C GLY A 203 17.03 -29.41 -13.22
N LEU A 204 16.11 -29.41 -12.28
CA LEU A 204 15.40 -30.59 -11.80
C LEU A 204 14.47 -31.17 -12.87
N ARG A 205 13.85 -30.34 -13.68
CA ARG A 205 12.97 -30.73 -14.80
C ARG A 205 13.74 -31.50 -15.87
N ILE A 206 14.88 -31.00 -16.30
CA ILE A 206 15.72 -31.68 -17.32
C ILE A 206 16.16 -33.05 -16.81
N ALA A 207 16.63 -33.15 -15.57
CA ALA A 207 17.12 -34.40 -15.00
C ALA A 207 16.00 -35.44 -14.76
N ALA A 208 14.86 -35.03 -14.19
CA ALA A 208 13.72 -35.89 -13.93
C ALA A 208 13.13 -36.42 -15.24
N LYS A 209 12.99 -35.57 -16.24
CA LYS A 209 12.45 -35.87 -17.53
C LYS A 209 13.30 -36.84 -18.34
N GLN A 210 14.60 -36.61 -18.38
CA GLN A 210 15.51 -37.54 -19.06
C GLN A 210 15.48 -38.95 -18.44
N LYS A 211 15.30 -39.02 -17.10
CA LYS A 211 15.21 -40.31 -16.41
C LYS A 211 13.88 -41.03 -16.69
N GLU A 212 12.78 -40.29 -16.68
CA GLU A 212 11.45 -40.87 -16.86
C GLU A 212 11.15 -41.27 -18.30
N LEU A 213 11.57 -40.44 -19.27
CA LEU A 213 11.47 -40.78 -20.70
C LEU A 213 12.30 -42.00 -21.07
N ARG A 214 13.51 -42.14 -20.51
CA ARG A 214 14.32 -43.35 -20.71
C ARG A 214 13.68 -44.60 -20.13
N ASN A 215 12.87 -44.47 -19.08
CA ASN A 215 12.25 -45.63 -18.45
C ASN A 215 10.91 -46.05 -19.08
N ARG A 216 10.23 -45.12 -19.78
CA ARG A 216 8.89 -45.34 -20.35
C ARG A 216 8.85 -45.61 -21.85
N LEU A 217 9.82 -45.08 -22.61
CA LEU A 217 9.80 -45.16 -24.06
C LEU A 217 10.72 -46.25 -24.57
N SER A 218 10.24 -46.99 -25.59
CA SER A 218 11.11 -47.91 -26.37
C SER A 218 12.13 -47.11 -27.19
N PRO A 219 13.23 -47.75 -27.61
CA PRO A 219 14.23 -47.07 -28.48
C PRO A 219 13.63 -46.50 -29.77
N GLU A 220 12.57 -47.15 -30.30
CA GLU A 220 11.88 -46.71 -31.51
C GLU A 220 11.02 -45.47 -31.27
N GLN A 221 10.36 -45.39 -30.09
CA GLN A 221 9.59 -44.20 -29.68
C GLN A 221 10.46 -43.01 -29.33
N LEU A 222 11.67 -43.24 -28.83
CA LEU A 222 12.66 -42.18 -28.57
C LEU A 222 13.20 -41.57 -29.88
N ALA A 223 13.10 -42.31 -30.98
CA ALA A 223 13.51 -41.83 -32.30
C ALA A 223 12.44 -41.02 -33.04
N ASP A 224 11.17 -41.02 -32.53
CA ASP A 224 10.09 -40.20 -33.09
C ASP A 224 10.06 -38.81 -32.43
N ASP A 225 10.68 -37.86 -33.10
CA ASP A 225 10.83 -36.47 -32.65
C ASP A 225 9.49 -35.75 -32.38
N ALA A 226 8.41 -36.10 -33.08
CA ALA A 226 7.11 -35.47 -32.92
C ALA A 226 6.37 -35.98 -31.67
N LEU A 227 6.38 -37.31 -31.47
CA LEU A 227 5.83 -37.95 -30.28
C LEU A 227 6.61 -37.56 -29.04
N TYR A 228 7.94 -37.53 -29.15
CA TYR A 228 8.82 -37.10 -28.06
C TYR A 228 8.51 -35.67 -27.58
N ARG A 229 8.41 -34.72 -28.51
CA ARG A 229 8.05 -33.29 -28.15
C ARG A 229 6.66 -33.17 -27.56
N HIS A 230 5.69 -33.92 -28.04
CA HIS A 230 4.32 -33.88 -27.51
C HIS A 230 4.23 -34.39 -26.05
N LEU A 231 4.83 -35.52 -25.78
CA LEU A 231 4.92 -36.09 -24.43
C LEU A 231 5.78 -35.20 -23.52
N GLU A 232 6.81 -34.58 -24.08
CA GLU A 232 7.67 -33.65 -23.43
C GLU A 232 6.90 -32.46 -22.89
N VAL A 233 6.01 -31.81 -23.62
CA VAL A 233 5.19 -30.68 -23.22
C VAL A 233 4.14 -31.09 -22.18
N GLN A 234 3.50 -32.24 -22.31
CA GLN A 234 2.47 -32.70 -21.36
C GLN A 234 3.06 -33.05 -19.98
N GLU A 235 4.21 -33.71 -19.96
CA GLU A 235 4.87 -34.08 -18.70
C GLU A 235 5.49 -32.85 -18.00
N ASP A 236 5.95 -31.86 -18.74
CA ASP A 236 6.44 -30.59 -18.19
C ASP A 236 5.35 -29.87 -17.39
N LEU A 237 4.17 -29.74 -17.94
CA LEU A 237 3.02 -29.11 -17.28
C LEU A 237 2.61 -29.84 -16.00
N LEU A 238 2.66 -31.18 -15.99
CA LEU A 238 2.31 -32.01 -14.85
C LEU A 238 3.35 -31.92 -13.73
N LEU A 239 4.64 -31.98 -14.07
CA LEU A 239 5.72 -31.87 -13.10
C LEU A 239 5.83 -30.46 -12.49
N GLU A 240 5.62 -29.43 -13.31
CA GLU A 240 5.58 -28.04 -12.83
C GLU A 240 4.51 -27.83 -11.76
N SER A 241 3.30 -28.36 -11.98
CA SER A 241 2.19 -28.16 -11.04
C SER A 241 2.41 -28.83 -9.68
N GLN A 242 3.34 -29.78 -9.58
CA GLN A 242 3.68 -30.50 -8.34
C GLN A 242 4.78 -29.85 -7.53
N LEU A 243 5.59 -28.96 -8.13
CA LEU A 243 6.70 -28.30 -7.43
C LEU A 243 6.19 -27.18 -6.50
N PRO A 244 6.66 -27.11 -5.25
CA PRO A 244 6.36 -25.99 -4.35
C PRO A 244 6.69 -24.62 -4.95
N SER A 245 7.80 -24.54 -5.71
CA SER A 245 8.23 -23.33 -6.43
C SER A 245 7.22 -22.87 -7.48
N PHE A 246 6.55 -23.80 -8.15
CA PHE A 246 5.50 -23.48 -9.12
C PHE A 246 4.27 -22.84 -8.43
N ARG A 247 3.82 -23.38 -7.30
CA ARG A 247 2.69 -22.83 -6.55
C ARG A 247 2.96 -21.42 -6.08
N GLU A 248 4.15 -21.17 -5.54
CA GLU A 248 4.56 -19.83 -5.10
C GLU A 248 4.58 -18.85 -6.28
N THR A 249 5.26 -19.19 -7.37
CA THR A 249 5.34 -18.35 -8.57
C THR A 249 3.98 -18.12 -9.21
N SER A 250 3.15 -19.17 -9.31
CA SER A 250 1.79 -19.05 -9.85
C SER A 250 0.90 -18.16 -9.00
N PHE A 251 0.96 -18.27 -7.67
CA PHE A 251 0.20 -17.41 -6.77
C PHE A 251 0.60 -15.95 -6.98
N VAL A 252 1.90 -15.65 -6.97
CA VAL A 252 2.41 -14.27 -7.15
C VAL A 252 2.00 -13.72 -8.52
N THR A 253 2.21 -14.48 -9.58
CA THR A 253 1.86 -14.06 -10.96
C THR A 253 0.37 -13.81 -11.08
N HIS A 254 -0.47 -14.71 -10.57
CA HIS A 254 -1.92 -14.54 -10.61
C HIS A 254 -2.40 -13.28 -9.88
N ARG A 255 -1.82 -12.95 -8.71
CA ARG A 255 -2.14 -11.70 -8.00
C ARG A 255 -1.76 -10.47 -8.82
N LEU A 256 -0.61 -10.49 -9.47
CA LEU A 256 -0.17 -9.37 -10.31
C LEU A 256 -1.02 -9.23 -11.59
N GLU A 257 -1.41 -10.33 -12.22
CA GLU A 257 -2.36 -10.32 -13.33
C GLU A 257 -3.71 -9.75 -12.90
N THR A 258 -4.23 -10.20 -11.75
CA THR A 258 -5.47 -9.66 -11.18
C THR A 258 -5.35 -8.16 -10.94
N PHE A 259 -4.27 -7.70 -10.32
CA PHE A 259 -4.01 -6.28 -10.08
C PHE A 259 -3.99 -5.48 -11.38
N THR A 260 -3.28 -5.96 -12.39
CA THR A 260 -3.16 -5.32 -13.70
C THR A 260 -4.51 -5.21 -14.42
N THR A 261 -5.33 -6.27 -14.38
CA THR A 261 -6.64 -6.28 -15.03
C THR A 261 -7.62 -5.30 -14.39
N LYS A 262 -7.38 -4.90 -13.15
CA LYS A 262 -8.17 -3.90 -12.42
C LYS A 262 -7.66 -2.46 -12.59
N LEU A 263 -6.66 -2.27 -13.44
CA LEU A 263 -6.09 -0.97 -13.80
C LEU A 263 -6.20 -0.73 -15.32
N PRO A 264 -7.40 -0.44 -15.86
CA PRO A 264 -7.60 -0.17 -17.28
C PRO A 264 -6.69 0.91 -17.86
N ALA A 265 -6.28 1.89 -17.03
CA ALA A 265 -5.32 2.91 -17.43
C ALA A 265 -3.99 2.32 -17.90
N LEU A 266 -3.47 1.30 -17.21
CA LEU A 266 -2.23 0.62 -17.61
C LEU A 266 -2.34 -0.01 -19.00
N LYS A 267 -3.49 -0.63 -19.31
CA LYS A 267 -3.74 -1.22 -20.61
C LYS A 267 -3.79 -0.15 -21.71
N ARG A 268 -4.46 0.98 -21.46
CA ARG A 268 -4.52 2.11 -22.40
C ARG A 268 -3.13 2.65 -22.72
N GLU A 269 -2.25 2.64 -21.75
CA GLU A 269 -0.87 3.15 -21.88
C GLU A 269 0.14 2.08 -22.34
N GLY A 270 -0.28 0.81 -22.42
CA GLY A 270 0.54 -0.32 -22.89
C GLY A 270 1.52 -0.85 -21.85
N TYR A 271 1.21 -0.66 -20.57
CA TYR A 271 2.00 -1.15 -19.42
C TYR A 271 1.27 -2.25 -18.63
N ASP A 272 0.25 -2.88 -19.20
CA ASP A 272 -0.39 -4.05 -18.62
C ASP A 272 0.50 -5.28 -18.73
N ILE A 273 0.78 -5.91 -17.59
CA ILE A 273 1.70 -7.05 -17.51
C ILE A 273 1.05 -8.29 -18.10
N ARG A 274 1.78 -8.99 -18.96
CA ARG A 274 1.45 -10.31 -19.46
C ARG A 274 2.12 -11.40 -18.64
N TYR A 275 3.44 -11.28 -18.39
CA TYR A 275 4.17 -12.15 -17.49
C TYR A 275 5.56 -11.58 -17.13
N PHE A 276 6.18 -12.20 -16.14
CA PHE A 276 7.51 -11.88 -15.67
C PHE A 276 8.51 -12.91 -16.16
N VAL A 277 9.67 -12.43 -16.59
CA VAL A 277 10.81 -13.26 -17.00
C VAL A 277 12.02 -12.85 -16.19
N ILE A 278 12.69 -13.81 -15.58
CA ILE A 278 13.96 -13.53 -14.92
C ILE A 278 15.06 -13.36 -15.98
N GLN A 279 15.71 -12.23 -15.92
CA GLN A 279 16.89 -11.93 -16.75
C GLN A 279 18.14 -11.99 -15.90
N ASN A 280 19.14 -12.74 -16.36
CA ASN A 280 20.46 -12.73 -15.77
C ASN A 280 21.24 -11.52 -16.30
N THR A 281 21.70 -10.67 -15.41
CA THR A 281 22.47 -9.45 -15.73
C THR A 281 23.86 -9.53 -15.08
N ALA A 282 24.77 -8.67 -15.49
CA ALA A 282 26.10 -8.57 -14.89
C ALA A 282 26.06 -8.28 -13.37
N ASN A 283 24.95 -7.65 -12.90
CA ASN A 283 24.73 -7.29 -11.49
C ASN A 283 23.78 -8.25 -10.76
N GLY A 284 23.59 -9.47 -11.27
CA GLY A 284 22.69 -10.49 -10.72
C GLY A 284 21.37 -10.60 -11.46
N TYR A 285 20.40 -11.26 -10.83
CA TYR A 285 19.10 -11.49 -11.42
C TYR A 285 18.20 -10.24 -11.33
N ARG A 286 17.41 -10.01 -12.37
CA ARG A 286 16.42 -8.94 -12.44
C ARG A 286 15.13 -9.44 -13.07
N ILE A 287 14.01 -8.89 -12.66
CA ILE A 287 12.72 -9.14 -13.29
C ILE A 287 12.61 -8.30 -14.54
N ASN A 288 12.42 -8.95 -15.68
CA ASN A 288 11.97 -8.33 -16.90
C ASN A 288 10.46 -8.52 -17.04
N VAL A 289 9.74 -7.42 -17.17
CA VAL A 289 8.28 -7.40 -17.31
C VAL A 289 7.97 -7.40 -18.80
N LEU A 290 7.19 -8.37 -19.26
CA LEU A 290 6.66 -8.40 -20.61
C LEU A 290 5.22 -7.90 -20.59
N PHE A 291 4.93 -6.89 -21.42
CA PHE A 291 3.61 -6.28 -21.56
C PHE A 291 2.80 -6.93 -22.68
N SER A 292 1.48 -6.77 -22.66
CA SER A 292 0.58 -7.33 -23.68
C SER A 292 0.83 -6.78 -25.09
N ASN A 293 1.42 -5.59 -25.20
CA ASN A 293 1.83 -4.97 -26.48
C ASN A 293 3.14 -5.55 -27.06
N GLY A 294 3.74 -6.56 -26.41
CA GLY A 294 4.99 -7.21 -26.84
C GLY A 294 6.26 -6.47 -26.43
N LYS A 295 6.18 -5.30 -25.81
CA LYS A 295 7.35 -4.63 -25.25
C LYS A 295 7.78 -5.30 -23.96
N SER A 296 9.05 -5.17 -23.60
CA SER A 296 9.57 -5.62 -22.32
C SER A 296 10.50 -4.59 -21.70
N MET A 297 10.54 -4.56 -20.37
CA MET A 297 11.35 -3.62 -19.61
C MET A 297 11.68 -4.23 -18.24
N LEU A 298 12.84 -3.92 -17.69
CA LEU A 298 13.16 -4.30 -16.31
C LEU A 298 12.21 -3.57 -15.35
N LEU A 299 11.75 -4.27 -14.31
CA LEU A 299 10.85 -3.71 -13.30
C LEU A 299 11.41 -2.41 -12.69
N GLN A 300 12.74 -2.36 -12.47
CA GLN A 300 13.41 -1.18 -11.92
C GLN A 300 13.49 0.02 -12.90
N ASP A 301 13.36 -0.23 -14.21
CA ASP A 301 13.44 0.79 -15.26
C ASP A 301 12.07 1.33 -15.66
N LEU A 302 10.99 0.80 -15.07
CA LEU A 302 9.65 1.32 -15.27
C LEU A 302 9.54 2.79 -14.81
N PRO A 303 8.65 3.59 -15.41
CA PRO A 303 8.27 4.89 -14.88
C PRO A 303 7.93 4.80 -13.39
N ALA A 304 8.28 5.83 -12.61
CA ALA A 304 8.26 5.78 -11.16
C ALA A 304 6.91 5.28 -10.57
N GLY A 305 5.80 5.79 -11.08
CA GLY A 305 4.47 5.37 -10.61
C GLY A 305 4.17 3.90 -10.86
N TYR A 306 4.41 3.40 -12.09
CA TYR A 306 4.20 1.99 -12.41
C TYR A 306 5.11 1.07 -11.61
N ARG A 307 6.39 1.46 -11.48
CA ARG A 307 7.36 0.72 -10.67
C ARG A 307 6.87 0.60 -9.22
N ARG A 308 6.37 1.71 -8.62
CA ARG A 308 5.85 1.72 -7.26
C ARG A 308 4.66 0.78 -7.11
N LEU A 309 3.66 0.91 -7.98
CA LEU A 309 2.45 0.08 -7.94
C LEU A 309 2.76 -1.42 -8.07
N TYR A 310 3.56 -1.77 -9.08
CA TYR A 310 3.94 -3.17 -9.27
C TYR A 310 4.81 -3.71 -8.15
N SER A 311 5.70 -2.89 -7.60
CA SER A 311 6.54 -3.29 -6.46
C SER A 311 5.71 -3.55 -5.21
N ILE A 312 4.70 -2.72 -4.92
CA ILE A 312 3.77 -2.95 -3.80
C ILE A 312 3.01 -4.26 -3.99
N ALA A 313 2.35 -4.44 -5.14
CA ALA A 313 1.57 -5.65 -5.40
C ALA A 313 2.45 -6.92 -5.37
N PHE A 314 3.66 -6.85 -5.88
CA PHE A 314 4.63 -7.94 -5.91
C PHE A 314 5.12 -8.31 -4.50
N ASP A 315 5.51 -7.33 -3.70
CA ASP A 315 5.93 -7.54 -2.30
C ASP A 315 4.79 -8.12 -1.46
N MET A 316 3.58 -7.57 -1.59
CA MET A 316 2.39 -8.09 -0.90
C MET A 316 2.09 -9.54 -1.27
N ALA A 317 2.16 -9.89 -2.55
CA ALA A 317 1.89 -11.24 -3.03
C ALA A 317 2.89 -12.26 -2.45
N TYR A 318 4.19 -11.93 -2.46
CA TYR A 318 5.21 -12.80 -1.87
C TYR A 318 5.04 -12.96 -0.36
N ARG A 319 4.84 -11.86 0.38
CA ARG A 319 4.60 -11.91 1.84
C ARG A 319 3.38 -12.76 2.17
N ALA A 320 2.27 -12.56 1.44
CA ALA A 320 1.05 -13.33 1.62
C ALA A 320 1.29 -14.84 1.45
N TYR A 321 1.99 -15.22 0.38
CA TYR A 321 2.30 -16.64 0.13
C TYR A 321 3.21 -17.24 1.21
N ILE A 322 4.27 -16.54 1.61
CA ILE A 322 5.19 -17.04 2.64
C ILE A 322 4.48 -17.22 3.98
N LEU A 323 3.58 -16.30 4.34
CA LEU A 323 2.85 -16.35 5.60
C LEU A 323 1.84 -17.53 5.64
N ASN A 324 1.06 -17.75 4.57
CA ASN A 324 -0.08 -18.66 4.61
C ASN A 324 -0.26 -19.57 3.39
N GLY A 325 0.72 -19.61 2.48
CA GLY A 325 0.62 -20.36 1.23
C GLY A 325 -0.37 -19.72 0.26
N ASP A 326 -1.15 -20.53 -0.41
CA ASP A 326 -2.12 -20.14 -1.43
C ASP A 326 -3.48 -19.65 -0.88
N LYS A 327 -3.60 -19.50 0.44
CA LYS A 327 -4.81 -18.96 1.08
C LYS A 327 -5.02 -17.49 0.76
N GLU A 328 -6.29 -17.04 0.83
CA GLU A 328 -6.64 -15.63 0.72
C GLU A 328 -6.03 -14.84 1.90
N PRO A 329 -5.16 -13.86 1.64
CA PRO A 329 -4.50 -13.12 2.72
C PRO A 329 -5.47 -12.21 3.47
N THR A 330 -5.38 -12.22 4.78
CA THR A 330 -6.02 -11.26 5.68
C THR A 330 -4.96 -10.45 6.39
N GLY A 331 -5.23 -9.21 6.75
CA GLY A 331 -4.24 -8.41 7.48
C GLY A 331 -4.44 -6.91 7.30
N ILE A 332 -3.40 -6.16 7.57
CA ILE A 332 -3.40 -4.70 7.55
C ILE A 332 -2.21 -4.25 6.71
N VAL A 333 -2.50 -3.49 5.66
CA VAL A 333 -1.47 -2.88 4.80
C VAL A 333 -1.60 -1.37 4.88
N VAL A 334 -0.48 -0.73 5.20
CA VAL A 334 -0.39 0.71 5.36
C VAL A 334 0.46 1.28 4.24
N ILE A 335 -0.07 2.26 3.49
CA ILE A 335 0.65 2.89 2.39
C ILE A 335 0.61 4.40 2.57
N ASP A 336 1.77 5.00 2.72
CA ASP A 336 1.89 6.45 2.73
C ASP A 336 1.96 6.99 1.30
N GLU A 337 1.19 8.03 1.02
CA GLU A 337 1.11 8.69 -0.29
C GLU A 337 0.87 7.70 -1.44
N ILE A 338 -0.31 7.04 -1.45
CA ILE A 338 -0.65 6.04 -2.48
C ILE A 338 -0.65 6.62 -3.90
N ASP A 339 -0.94 7.89 -4.04
CA ASP A 339 -0.98 8.67 -5.29
C ASP A 339 0.39 9.11 -5.80
N LEU A 340 1.46 8.93 -5.01
CA LEU A 340 2.79 9.44 -5.35
C LEU A 340 3.28 8.94 -6.71
N HIS A 341 3.63 9.88 -7.60
CA HIS A 341 4.09 9.66 -8.97
C HIS A 341 3.07 9.02 -9.92
N LEU A 342 1.80 8.91 -9.52
CA LEU A 342 0.77 8.38 -10.39
C LEU A 342 0.21 9.45 -11.35
N HIS A 343 -0.18 9.00 -12.52
CA HIS A 343 -1.02 9.80 -13.41
C HIS A 343 -2.46 9.82 -12.84
N PRO A 344 -3.23 10.92 -12.97
CA PRO A 344 -4.60 11.02 -12.43
C PRO A 344 -5.52 9.85 -12.82
N SER A 345 -5.35 9.27 -14.01
CA SER A 345 -6.11 8.09 -14.43
C SER A 345 -5.84 6.85 -13.56
N LEU A 346 -4.61 6.68 -13.05
CA LEU A 346 -4.24 5.60 -12.13
C LEU A 346 -4.67 5.90 -10.70
N GLU A 347 -4.62 7.16 -10.27
CA GLU A 347 -5.12 7.57 -8.95
C GLU A 347 -6.59 7.20 -8.75
N GLN A 348 -7.40 7.30 -9.82
CA GLN A 348 -8.82 6.90 -9.80
C GLN A 348 -9.04 5.40 -9.60
N GLU A 349 -8.11 4.57 -10.06
CA GLU A 349 -8.28 3.12 -10.16
C GLU A 349 -7.51 2.35 -9.07
N VAL A 350 -6.42 2.91 -8.52
CA VAL A 350 -5.43 2.18 -7.71
C VAL A 350 -6.01 1.55 -6.45
N VAL A 351 -6.85 2.27 -5.72
CA VAL A 351 -7.42 1.77 -4.45
C VAL A 351 -8.38 0.61 -4.71
N ALA A 352 -9.22 0.74 -5.73
CA ALA A 352 -10.13 -0.33 -6.15
C ALA A 352 -9.36 -1.56 -6.66
N ALA A 353 -8.26 -1.36 -7.38
CA ALA A 353 -7.41 -2.44 -7.87
C ALA A 353 -6.71 -3.20 -6.74
N LEU A 354 -6.15 -2.50 -5.75
CA LEU A 354 -5.56 -3.11 -4.56
C LEU A 354 -6.60 -3.94 -3.78
N HIS A 355 -7.76 -3.35 -3.50
CA HIS A 355 -8.83 -4.05 -2.78
C HIS A 355 -9.39 -5.25 -3.55
N ALA A 356 -9.52 -5.15 -4.88
CA ALA A 356 -9.98 -6.28 -5.70
C ALA A 356 -8.95 -7.42 -5.78
N THR A 357 -7.64 -7.10 -5.68
CA THR A 357 -6.55 -8.08 -5.68
C THR A 357 -6.39 -8.78 -4.34
N PHE A 358 -6.65 -8.05 -3.24
CA PHE A 358 -6.51 -8.53 -1.86
C PHE A 358 -7.77 -8.18 -1.05
N PRO A 359 -8.92 -8.81 -1.33
CA PRO A 359 -10.23 -8.36 -0.84
C PRO A 359 -10.46 -8.51 0.66
N GLN A 360 -9.64 -9.31 1.36
CA GLN A 360 -9.73 -9.49 2.81
C GLN A 360 -8.63 -8.75 3.58
N VAL A 361 -7.81 -7.97 2.88
CA VAL A 361 -6.81 -7.08 3.49
C VAL A 361 -7.45 -5.73 3.79
N GLN A 362 -7.22 -5.22 4.99
CA GLN A 362 -7.56 -3.85 5.36
C GLN A 362 -6.45 -2.91 4.89
N PHE A 363 -6.82 -1.91 4.09
CA PHE A 363 -5.90 -0.88 3.62
C PHE A 363 -6.08 0.42 4.40
N ILE A 364 -4.98 0.97 4.92
CA ILE A 364 -4.91 2.29 5.54
C ILE A 364 -3.94 3.11 4.73
N LEU A 365 -4.45 4.11 4.03
CA LEU A 365 -3.74 4.85 2.99
C LEU A 365 -3.70 6.34 3.33
N SER A 366 -2.60 7.03 3.08
CA SER A 366 -2.64 8.49 2.98
C SER A 366 -2.66 8.93 1.53
N SER A 367 -3.23 10.08 1.25
CA SER A 367 -3.30 10.66 -0.09
C SER A 367 -3.45 12.17 -0.06
N TYR A 368 -2.94 12.81 -1.12
CA TYR A 368 -3.20 14.21 -1.45
C TYR A 368 -4.09 14.36 -2.70
N SER A 369 -4.53 13.24 -3.29
CA SER A 369 -5.25 13.25 -4.54
C SER A 369 -6.78 13.31 -4.35
N PRO A 370 -7.44 14.33 -4.92
CA PRO A 370 -8.90 14.36 -4.99
C PRO A 370 -9.44 13.23 -5.88
N ALA A 371 -8.67 12.72 -6.83
CA ALA A 371 -9.06 11.59 -7.68
C ALA A 371 -9.16 10.30 -6.87
N VAL A 372 -8.30 10.08 -5.88
CA VAL A 372 -8.37 8.91 -4.97
C VAL A 372 -9.67 8.95 -4.17
N ILE A 373 -9.98 10.09 -3.55
CA ILE A 373 -11.13 10.19 -2.63
C ILE A 373 -12.47 10.21 -3.35
N SER A 374 -12.56 10.85 -4.52
CA SER A 374 -13.80 10.90 -5.32
C SER A 374 -14.12 9.58 -6.03
N ASN A 375 -13.17 8.65 -6.08
CA ASN A 375 -13.39 7.30 -6.63
C ASN A 375 -13.52 6.21 -5.55
N LEU A 376 -13.51 6.57 -4.27
CA LEU A 376 -13.77 5.66 -3.16
C LEU A 376 -15.23 5.77 -2.69
N ASN A 377 -16.01 4.71 -2.90
CA ASN A 377 -17.39 4.68 -2.41
C ASN A 377 -17.43 4.38 -0.91
N THR A 378 -17.89 5.35 -0.12
CA THR A 378 -18.02 5.27 1.35
C THR A 378 -19.49 5.15 1.80
N ALA A 379 -20.41 4.87 0.88
CA ALA A 379 -21.84 4.73 1.21
C ALA A 379 -22.07 3.51 2.11
N LYS A 380 -22.96 3.69 3.09
CA LYS A 380 -23.48 2.58 3.91
C LYS A 380 -24.36 1.65 3.08
N ARG A 381 -24.25 0.37 3.29
CA ARG A 381 -25.12 -0.64 2.70
C ARG A 381 -26.08 -1.17 3.78
N GLY A 382 -27.31 -0.70 3.75
CA GLY A 382 -28.31 -1.07 4.78
C GLY A 382 -27.93 -0.57 6.17
N ASN A 383 -27.99 -1.44 7.17
CA ASN A 383 -27.65 -1.14 8.56
C ASN A 383 -26.19 -1.42 8.93
N GLU A 384 -25.37 -1.87 7.97
CA GLU A 384 -23.96 -2.18 8.22
C GLU A 384 -23.11 -0.90 8.27
N GLU A 385 -22.00 -0.96 9.00
CA GLU A 385 -20.98 0.09 8.94
C GLU A 385 -20.41 0.19 7.52
N PRO A 386 -20.04 1.40 7.06
CA PRO A 386 -19.47 1.55 5.72
C PRO A 386 -18.16 0.77 5.63
N ALA A 387 -17.99 0.00 4.56
CA ALA A 387 -16.78 -0.79 4.32
C ALA A 387 -15.54 0.09 4.15
N ASN A 388 -15.72 1.32 3.66
CA ASN A 388 -14.67 2.29 3.40
C ASN A 388 -14.96 3.62 4.07
N CYS A 389 -13.92 4.39 4.39
CA CYS A 389 -14.07 5.77 4.84
C CYS A 389 -12.93 6.65 4.31
N VAL A 390 -13.21 7.95 4.23
CA VAL A 390 -12.20 9.00 4.05
C VAL A 390 -12.17 9.81 5.33
N LEU A 391 -11.00 9.99 5.91
CA LEU A 391 -10.77 10.73 7.14
C LEU A 391 -10.02 12.01 6.82
N PHE A 392 -10.55 13.14 7.26
CA PHE A 392 -9.90 14.43 7.12
C PHE A 392 -9.19 14.81 8.42
N MET A 393 -7.88 15.04 8.33
CA MET A 393 -7.03 15.45 9.45
C MET A 393 -6.74 16.94 9.38
N GLN A 394 -6.97 17.63 10.48
CA GLN A 394 -6.59 19.04 10.65
C GLN A 394 -5.65 19.19 11.86
N GLU A 395 -4.80 20.19 11.81
CA GLU A 395 -3.91 20.52 12.91
C GLU A 395 -4.73 20.98 14.14
N GLY A 396 -4.32 20.53 15.33
CA GLY A 396 -4.98 20.90 16.59
C GLY A 396 -6.26 20.14 16.94
N GLN A 397 -6.73 19.23 16.08
CA GLN A 397 -7.86 18.35 16.42
C GLN A 397 -7.42 17.15 17.27
N GLU A 398 -8.34 16.62 18.08
CA GLU A 398 -8.15 15.41 18.87
C GLU A 398 -8.63 14.13 18.17
N GLN A 399 -9.27 14.25 17.02
CA GLN A 399 -9.77 13.13 16.21
C GLN A 399 -9.82 13.48 14.74
N ALA A 400 -9.76 12.47 13.88
CA ALA A 400 -9.98 12.63 12.44
C ALA A 400 -11.49 12.68 12.15
N ASP A 401 -11.90 13.59 11.27
CA ASP A 401 -13.30 13.73 10.88
C ASP A 401 -13.61 12.86 9.66
N PRO A 402 -14.62 11.98 9.71
CA PRO A 402 -15.05 11.23 8.55
C PRO A 402 -15.74 12.17 7.54
N LEU A 403 -15.30 12.14 6.30
CA LEU A 403 -15.98 12.86 5.23
C LEU A 403 -17.28 12.15 4.81
N PRO A 404 -18.28 12.91 4.35
CA PRO A 404 -19.45 12.34 3.70
C PRO A 404 -19.04 11.53 2.46
N ASN A 405 -19.97 10.73 1.91
CA ASN A 405 -19.70 10.02 0.67
C ASN A 405 -19.62 11.02 -0.50
N ILE A 406 -18.43 11.19 -1.03
CA ILE A 406 -18.12 12.08 -2.18
C ILE A 406 -17.85 11.30 -3.47
N TYR A 407 -18.24 10.04 -3.51
CA TYR A 407 -18.04 9.17 -4.68
C TYR A 407 -18.72 9.74 -5.91
N GLY A 408 -17.96 9.86 -7.00
CA GLY A 408 -18.41 10.43 -8.26
C GLY A 408 -18.37 11.96 -8.35
N LEU A 409 -17.88 12.65 -7.31
CA LEU A 409 -17.66 14.10 -7.38
C LEU A 409 -16.52 14.41 -8.35
N ASP A 410 -16.67 15.53 -9.11
CA ASP A 410 -15.60 15.95 -10.01
C ASP A 410 -14.36 16.44 -9.25
N TYR A 411 -13.21 16.38 -9.92
CA TYR A 411 -11.90 16.68 -9.34
C TYR A 411 -11.82 18.08 -8.68
N ASN A 412 -12.34 19.10 -9.36
CA ASN A 412 -12.26 20.48 -8.86
C ASN A 412 -13.19 20.72 -7.68
N ALA A 413 -14.36 20.06 -7.67
CA ALA A 413 -15.28 20.12 -6.55
C ALA A 413 -14.68 19.41 -5.33
N ALA A 414 -14.05 18.25 -5.51
CA ALA A 414 -13.37 17.55 -4.43
C ALA A 414 -12.22 18.39 -3.82
N LEU A 415 -11.41 19.03 -4.67
CA LEU A 415 -10.35 19.96 -4.22
C LEU A 415 -10.90 21.11 -3.39
N ARG A 416 -11.91 21.81 -3.92
CA ARG A 416 -12.44 23.02 -3.34
C ARG A 416 -13.21 22.77 -2.05
N ASP A 417 -14.10 21.77 -2.08
CA ASP A 417 -15.12 21.60 -1.04
C ASP A 417 -14.64 20.70 0.11
N PHE A 418 -13.65 19.82 -0.15
CA PHE A 418 -13.18 18.82 0.84
C PHE A 418 -11.67 18.85 1.11
N MET A 419 -10.87 19.48 0.27
CA MET A 419 -9.42 19.59 0.49
C MET A 419 -8.97 21.04 0.74
N ASP A 420 -9.92 21.98 0.83
CA ASP A 420 -9.69 23.41 1.09
C ASP A 420 -8.61 24.01 0.17
N THR A 421 -8.62 23.55 -1.08
CA THR A 421 -7.66 23.95 -2.11
C THR A 421 -8.38 24.67 -3.24
N PRO A 422 -8.05 25.94 -3.51
CA PRO A 422 -8.69 26.69 -4.57
C PRO A 422 -8.35 26.12 -5.95
N ALA A 423 -9.38 25.94 -6.79
CA ALA A 423 -9.24 25.40 -8.14
C ALA A 423 -8.54 26.32 -9.15
N SER A 424 -8.27 27.58 -8.79
CA SER A 424 -7.63 28.58 -9.67
C SER A 424 -6.55 29.37 -8.95
N SER A 425 -5.64 29.98 -9.74
CA SER A 425 -4.60 30.88 -9.19
C SER A 425 -5.22 32.00 -8.36
N GLY A 426 -4.50 32.45 -7.30
CA GLY A 426 -4.99 33.49 -6.40
C GLY A 426 -5.36 34.80 -7.13
N GLU A 427 -4.58 35.18 -8.14
CA GLU A 427 -4.80 36.38 -8.96
C GLU A 427 -6.08 36.29 -9.80
N ILE A 428 -6.22 35.21 -10.60
CA ILE A 428 -7.40 35.00 -11.44
C ILE A 428 -8.65 34.83 -10.57
N ARG A 429 -8.54 34.15 -9.42
CA ARG A 429 -9.67 34.00 -8.48
C ARG A 429 -10.11 35.35 -7.92
N ARG A 430 -9.17 36.23 -7.54
CA ARG A 430 -9.47 37.57 -7.04
C ARG A 430 -10.22 38.36 -8.12
N LEU A 431 -9.68 38.43 -9.32
CA LEU A 431 -10.29 39.14 -10.44
C LEU A 431 -11.67 38.56 -10.84
N ARG A 432 -11.82 37.21 -10.81
CA ARG A 432 -13.12 36.55 -11.03
C ARG A 432 -14.14 36.98 -9.98
N ASN A 433 -13.78 36.96 -8.69
CA ASN A 433 -14.69 37.34 -7.63
C ASN A 433 -15.07 38.83 -7.71
N GLU A 434 -14.13 39.72 -8.04
CA GLU A 434 -14.39 41.13 -8.33
C GLU A 434 -15.36 41.30 -9.51
N TYR A 435 -15.13 40.58 -10.62
CA TYR A 435 -16.00 40.57 -11.77
C TYR A 435 -17.45 40.14 -11.42
N LEU A 436 -17.61 39.00 -10.73
CA LEU A 436 -18.90 38.49 -10.30
C LEU A 436 -19.62 39.49 -9.35
N THR A 437 -18.86 40.11 -8.44
CA THR A 437 -19.40 41.14 -7.53
C THR A 437 -19.88 42.35 -8.31
N PHE A 438 -19.13 42.85 -9.30
CA PHE A 438 -19.56 43.97 -10.13
C PHE A 438 -20.77 43.64 -10.98
N CYS A 439 -20.86 42.44 -11.56
CA CYS A 439 -22.06 41.97 -12.26
C CYS A 439 -23.27 41.95 -11.33
N SER A 440 -23.15 41.40 -10.12
CA SER A 440 -24.27 41.32 -9.15
C SER A 440 -24.72 42.68 -8.63
N LEU A 441 -23.86 43.70 -8.68
CA LEU A 441 -24.18 45.09 -8.32
C LEU A 441 -24.64 45.97 -9.49
N GLY A 442 -24.68 45.42 -10.71
CA GLY A 442 -25.04 46.17 -11.93
C GLY A 442 -23.98 47.22 -12.32
N LEU A 443 -22.73 47.02 -11.94
CA LEU A 443 -21.64 47.94 -12.23
C LEU A 443 -20.91 47.51 -13.53
N ASP A 444 -21.57 47.71 -14.68
CA ASP A 444 -21.14 47.18 -15.97
C ASP A 444 -19.75 47.65 -16.40
N LYS A 445 -19.41 48.90 -16.14
CA LYS A 445 -18.09 49.46 -16.53
C LYS A 445 -16.94 48.84 -15.75
N GLU A 446 -17.14 48.64 -14.48
CA GLU A 446 -16.17 47.99 -13.57
C GLU A 446 -16.02 46.50 -13.93
N ALA A 447 -17.14 45.85 -14.26
CA ALA A 447 -17.14 44.46 -14.71
C ALA A 447 -16.37 44.30 -16.04
N GLU A 448 -16.63 45.17 -17.02
CA GLU A 448 -15.88 45.16 -18.31
C GLU A 448 -14.39 45.41 -18.11
N SER A 449 -14.02 46.36 -17.24
CA SER A 449 -12.61 46.66 -16.91
C SER A 449 -11.94 45.46 -16.30
N THR A 450 -12.59 44.79 -15.34
CA THR A 450 -12.05 43.59 -14.68
C THR A 450 -11.95 42.43 -15.68
N MET A 451 -12.92 42.24 -16.56
CA MET A 451 -12.83 41.22 -17.60
C MET A 451 -11.69 41.49 -18.59
N ALA A 452 -11.41 42.76 -18.91
CA ALA A 452 -10.26 43.12 -19.73
C ALA A 452 -8.93 42.79 -19.04
N GLU A 453 -8.83 43.04 -17.73
CA GLU A 453 -7.65 42.67 -16.96
C GLU A 453 -7.45 41.15 -16.87
N ILE A 454 -8.54 40.37 -16.69
CA ILE A 454 -8.50 38.88 -16.73
C ILE A 454 -7.96 38.42 -18.09
N LYS A 455 -8.50 38.96 -19.21
CA LYS A 455 -8.01 38.62 -20.55
C LYS A 455 -6.54 38.94 -20.76
N LYS A 456 -6.10 40.09 -20.25
CA LYS A 456 -4.70 40.52 -20.31
C LYS A 456 -3.80 39.55 -19.54
N GLN A 457 -4.19 39.13 -18.34
CA GLN A 457 -3.47 38.14 -17.53
C GLN A 457 -3.40 36.76 -18.21
N LEU A 458 -4.47 36.34 -18.87
CA LEU A 458 -4.53 35.05 -19.59
C LEU A 458 -3.80 35.07 -20.93
N GLY A 459 -3.50 36.25 -21.50
CA GLY A 459 -2.80 36.43 -22.76
C GLY A 459 -3.57 35.91 -24.00
N ARG A 460 -4.84 35.48 -23.82
CA ARG A 460 -5.68 34.93 -24.88
C ARG A 460 -7.14 35.35 -24.68
N GLU A 461 -7.83 35.67 -25.78
CA GLU A 461 -9.24 36.05 -25.75
C GLU A 461 -10.20 34.85 -25.75
N ASP A 462 -9.72 33.67 -26.15
CA ASP A 462 -10.47 32.41 -26.27
C ASP A 462 -10.15 31.41 -25.15
N HIS A 463 -9.64 31.89 -24.02
CA HIS A 463 -9.26 31.01 -22.92
C HIS A 463 -10.50 30.37 -22.26
N PRO A 464 -10.53 29.02 -22.03
CA PRO A 464 -11.71 28.31 -21.50
C PRO A 464 -12.27 28.87 -20.19
N ILE A 465 -11.40 29.42 -19.34
CA ILE A 465 -11.80 30.01 -18.05
C ILE A 465 -12.69 31.26 -18.23
N LEU A 466 -12.57 31.99 -19.36
CA LEU A 466 -13.42 33.15 -19.64
C LEU A 466 -14.87 32.73 -19.87
N GLU A 467 -15.09 31.62 -20.57
CA GLU A 467 -16.41 31.05 -20.77
C GLU A 467 -17.01 30.59 -19.43
N GLN A 468 -16.21 29.97 -18.57
CA GLN A 468 -16.64 29.56 -17.23
C GLN A 468 -17.05 30.77 -16.38
N ILE A 469 -16.23 31.84 -16.38
CA ILE A 469 -16.53 33.07 -15.62
C ILE A 469 -17.85 33.72 -16.11
N ARG A 470 -18.13 33.70 -17.41
CA ARG A 470 -19.38 34.23 -17.96
C ARG A 470 -20.59 33.40 -17.53
N LYS A 471 -20.49 32.06 -17.61
CA LYS A 471 -21.55 31.16 -17.13
C LYS A 471 -21.85 31.35 -15.67
N ASP A 472 -20.78 31.54 -14.87
CA ASP A 472 -20.93 31.82 -13.44
C ASP A 472 -21.65 33.15 -13.19
N ALA A 473 -21.38 34.20 -13.99
CA ALA A 473 -22.08 35.48 -13.90
C ALA A 473 -23.56 35.39 -14.26
N GLU A 474 -23.87 34.68 -15.36
CA GLU A 474 -25.25 34.43 -15.78
C GLU A 474 -26.05 33.66 -14.71
N ALA A 475 -25.42 32.72 -14.00
CA ALA A 475 -26.07 32.00 -12.90
C ALA A 475 -26.34 32.88 -11.67
N TYR A 476 -25.56 33.94 -11.44
CA TYR A 476 -25.76 34.91 -10.36
C TYR A 476 -26.86 35.96 -10.68
N GLU A 477 -27.13 36.26 -11.97
CA GLU A 477 -28.18 37.20 -12.39
C GLU A 477 -29.61 36.61 -12.28
N VAL A 478 -29.73 35.28 -12.14
CA VAL A 478 -31.04 34.56 -12.11
C VAL A 478 -31.56 34.38 -10.66
N HIS A 479 -30.85 34.83 -9.68
CA HIS A 479 -31.26 34.80 -8.25
C HIS A 479 -31.29 36.22 -7.69
#